data_50889851a59d981671dc6ea7aab87e0c
#
_entry.id   50889851a59d981671dc6ea7aab87e0c
#
_cell.length_a   1.000
_cell.length_b   1.000
_cell.length_c   1.000
_cell.angle_alpha   90.00
_cell.angle_beta   90.00
_cell.angle_gamma   90.00
#
_symmetry.space_group_name_H-M   'P 1'
#
loop_
_entity.id
_entity.type
_entity.pdbx_description
1 polymer ?
#
loop_
_entity_poly.entity_id
_entity_poly.type
_entity_poly.pdbx_seq_one_letter_code
_entity_poly.pdbx_strand_id
1 'polypeptide(L)'
;VSMLAPQGDALVFTLSGLSKAAGLPQMKLGWIHVAGPAPLRDEALERLDWIADAYLPVGAPVQHAAARWLARAHDVRTAICSRVEASRAALDCRLNAGGATRVLPSEGGWSAIVQVPRVHSEEEWALQLLSRHGVLVQPGYFYDFSTEALLVVSLLAAPEDVASGADAVLDLLKTFSFDRRWSIL
;
A
#
# COMPACT_ATOMS: atom_id res chain seq x y z
N VAL A 1 7.11 -6.50 18.13
CA VAL A 1 6.20 -6.96 19.21
C VAL A 1 4.93 -7.51 18.56
N SER A 2 4.52 -8.74 18.89
CA SER A 2 3.29 -9.32 18.33
C SER A 2 2.08 -8.84 19.12
N MET A 3 1.12 -8.18 18.44
CA MET A 3 -0.16 -7.78 19.05
C MET A 3 -1.10 -8.96 19.31
N LEU A 4 -0.74 -10.18 18.89
CA LEU A 4 -1.49 -11.40 19.18
C LEU A 4 -1.22 -11.93 20.60
N ALA A 5 -0.15 -11.47 21.26
CA ALA A 5 0.15 -11.83 22.63
C ALA A 5 -0.55 -10.86 23.60
N PRO A 6 -1.02 -11.34 24.77
CA PRO A 6 -1.57 -10.46 25.79
C PRO A 6 -0.57 -9.37 26.21
N GLN A 7 -1.04 -8.14 26.28
CA GLN A 7 -0.25 -6.97 26.69
C GLN A 7 -0.65 -6.57 28.13
N GLY A 8 -0.21 -7.36 29.13
CA GLY A 8 -0.61 -7.13 30.52
C GLY A 8 -2.11 -7.32 30.73
N ASP A 9 -2.72 -6.42 31.49
CA ASP A 9 -4.16 -6.44 31.83
C ASP A 9 -5.05 -5.70 30.83
N ALA A 10 -4.50 -5.32 29.67
CA ALA A 10 -5.26 -4.61 28.65
C ALA A 10 -6.06 -5.57 27.76
N LEU A 11 -7.29 -5.17 27.42
CA LEU A 11 -8.08 -5.80 26.36
C LEU A 11 -7.56 -5.32 24.99
N VAL A 12 -7.15 -6.26 24.14
CA VAL A 12 -6.55 -5.96 22.83
C VAL A 12 -7.35 -6.62 21.72
N PHE A 13 -7.72 -5.83 20.71
CA PHE A 13 -8.36 -6.30 19.50
C PHE A 13 -7.38 -6.23 18.34
N THR A 14 -7.02 -7.36 17.75
CA THR A 14 -6.15 -7.42 16.57
C THR A 14 -6.97 -7.78 15.34
N LEU A 15 -7.07 -6.84 14.41
CA LEU A 15 -7.83 -7.00 13.18
C LEU A 15 -6.92 -7.50 12.06
N SER A 16 -7.38 -8.49 11.31
CA SER A 16 -6.68 -8.98 10.13
C SER A 16 -7.68 -9.52 9.09
N GLY A 17 -7.21 -10.02 7.96
CA GLY A 17 -8.09 -10.57 6.93
C GLY A 17 -7.34 -11.14 5.74
N LEU A 18 -8.07 -11.87 4.90
CA LEU A 18 -7.51 -12.53 3.72
C LEU A 18 -6.90 -11.55 2.70
N SER A 19 -7.37 -10.30 2.68
CA SER A 19 -6.88 -9.28 1.74
C SER A 19 -5.37 -9.11 1.77
N LYS A 20 -4.78 -9.07 2.96
CA LYS A 20 -3.34 -8.87 3.17
C LYS A 20 -2.63 -10.16 3.55
N ALA A 21 -3.28 -11.01 4.37
CA ALA A 21 -2.67 -12.25 4.84
C ALA A 21 -2.49 -13.29 3.73
N ALA A 22 -3.35 -13.30 2.71
CA ALA A 22 -3.35 -14.29 1.62
C ALA A 22 -3.45 -13.67 0.21
N GLY A 23 -3.44 -12.33 0.08
CA GLY A 23 -3.59 -11.67 -1.21
C GLY A 23 -4.97 -11.86 -1.87
N LEU A 24 -6.02 -12.07 -1.07
CA LEU A 24 -7.37 -12.40 -1.52
C LEU A 24 -8.40 -11.33 -1.11
N PRO A 25 -8.28 -10.06 -1.59
CA PRO A 25 -9.19 -8.98 -1.19
C PRO A 25 -10.63 -9.20 -1.66
N GLN A 26 -10.84 -9.95 -2.75
CA GLN A 26 -12.15 -10.24 -3.33
C GLN A 26 -12.99 -11.19 -2.47
N MET A 27 -12.37 -11.95 -1.56
CA MET A 27 -13.07 -12.91 -0.70
C MET A 27 -13.80 -12.25 0.48
N LYS A 28 -13.51 -10.97 0.76
CA LYS A 28 -14.22 -10.15 1.76
C LYS A 28 -14.34 -10.80 3.13
N LEU A 29 -13.28 -11.49 3.59
CA LEU A 29 -13.21 -12.09 4.91
C LEU A 29 -12.14 -11.41 5.75
N GLY A 30 -12.55 -10.88 6.90
CA GLY A 30 -11.68 -10.43 7.97
C GLY A 30 -12.00 -11.16 9.26
N TRP A 31 -11.14 -11.03 10.25
CA TRP A 31 -11.34 -11.55 11.61
C TRP A 31 -10.78 -10.60 12.65
N ILE A 32 -11.29 -10.75 13.86
CA ILE A 32 -10.82 -10.03 15.03
C ILE A 32 -10.31 -11.08 16.03
N HIS A 33 -9.06 -10.96 16.43
CA HIS A 33 -8.50 -11.71 17.55
C HIS A 33 -8.58 -10.86 18.80
N VAL A 34 -9.19 -11.39 19.87
CA VAL A 34 -9.34 -10.70 21.15
C VAL A 34 -8.43 -11.34 22.18
N ALA A 35 -7.56 -10.55 22.79
CA ALA A 35 -6.65 -10.97 23.85
C ALA A 35 -6.84 -10.08 25.10
N GLY A 36 -6.53 -10.62 26.28
CA GLY A 36 -6.63 -9.90 27.55
C GLY A 36 -7.16 -10.78 28.68
N PRO A 37 -7.46 -10.18 29.84
CA PRO A 37 -8.05 -10.89 30.99
C PRO A 37 -9.35 -11.60 30.62
N ALA A 38 -9.50 -12.86 31.04
CA ALA A 38 -10.60 -13.73 30.64
C ALA A 38 -12.00 -13.09 30.78
N PRO A 39 -12.36 -12.44 31.92
CA PRO A 39 -13.69 -11.84 32.04
C PRO A 39 -13.97 -10.75 30.99
N LEU A 40 -12.99 -9.87 30.73
CA LEU A 40 -13.13 -8.79 29.75
C LEU A 40 -13.15 -9.32 28.32
N ARG A 41 -12.32 -10.31 28.03
CA ARG A 41 -12.26 -10.96 26.70
C ARG A 41 -13.57 -11.68 26.40
N ASP A 42 -14.10 -12.45 27.33
CA ASP A 42 -15.31 -13.24 27.12
C ASP A 42 -16.54 -12.34 26.95
N GLU A 43 -16.65 -11.25 27.72
CA GLU A 43 -17.67 -10.22 27.51
C GLU A 43 -17.53 -9.53 26.15
N ALA A 44 -16.29 -9.22 25.72
CA ALA A 44 -16.05 -8.60 24.42
C ALA A 44 -16.42 -9.52 23.26
N LEU A 45 -16.13 -10.82 23.36
CA LEU A 45 -16.51 -11.82 22.35
C LEU A 45 -18.03 -11.94 22.24
N GLU A 46 -18.75 -12.01 23.35
CA GLU A 46 -20.23 -12.03 23.34
C GLU A 46 -20.81 -10.79 22.64
N ARG A 47 -20.29 -9.61 22.96
CA ARG A 47 -20.73 -8.37 22.29
C ARG A 47 -20.40 -8.34 20.80
N LEU A 48 -19.24 -8.87 20.38
CA LEU A 48 -18.86 -8.99 18.97
C LEU A 48 -19.79 -9.95 18.22
N ASP A 49 -20.24 -11.04 18.83
CA ASP A 49 -21.19 -11.97 18.23
C ASP A 49 -22.54 -11.29 17.96
N TRP A 50 -23.05 -10.49 18.91
CA TRP A 50 -24.26 -9.68 18.69
C TRP A 50 -24.10 -8.67 17.55
N ILE A 51 -22.94 -8.00 17.46
CA ILE A 51 -22.65 -7.04 16.39
C ILE A 51 -22.56 -7.77 15.05
N ALA A 52 -21.87 -8.91 15.00
CA ALA A 52 -21.72 -9.69 13.77
C ALA A 52 -23.06 -10.20 13.23
N ASP A 53 -23.96 -10.62 14.12
CA ASP A 53 -25.32 -11.06 13.74
C ASP A 53 -26.14 -9.90 13.14
N ALA A 54 -26.04 -8.70 13.72
CA ALA A 54 -26.74 -7.52 13.22
C ALA A 54 -26.28 -7.04 11.82
N TYR A 55 -25.01 -7.29 11.45
CA TYR A 55 -24.42 -6.84 10.17
C TYR A 55 -24.22 -7.94 9.12
N LEU A 56 -24.76 -9.12 9.35
CA LEU A 56 -24.64 -10.31 8.53
C LEU A 56 -23.23 -10.91 8.48
N PRO A 57 -23.08 -12.20 8.69
CA PRO A 57 -21.79 -12.88 8.67
C PRO A 57 -21.23 -13.03 7.26
N VAL A 58 -19.95 -13.33 7.19
CA VAL A 58 -19.29 -13.72 5.93
C VAL A 58 -19.97 -14.98 5.37
N GLY A 59 -20.13 -15.05 4.05
CA GLY A 59 -20.76 -16.20 3.39
C GLY A 59 -20.07 -17.54 3.72
N ALA A 60 -20.86 -18.57 4.02
CA ALA A 60 -20.37 -19.88 4.43
C ALA A 60 -19.31 -20.52 3.48
N PRO A 61 -19.40 -20.41 2.15
CA PRO A 61 -18.35 -20.96 1.26
C PRO A 61 -16.98 -20.36 1.53
N VAL A 62 -16.92 -19.04 1.80
CA VAL A 62 -15.66 -18.34 2.12
C VAL A 62 -15.12 -18.78 3.48
N GLN A 63 -15.99 -18.92 4.49
CA GLN A 63 -15.60 -19.42 5.81
C GLN A 63 -15.01 -20.83 5.72
N HIS A 64 -15.64 -21.75 5.01
CA HIS A 64 -15.16 -23.13 4.84
C HIS A 64 -13.85 -23.23 4.06
N ALA A 65 -13.62 -22.33 3.10
CA ALA A 65 -12.40 -22.32 2.30
C ALA A 65 -11.22 -21.63 3.01
N ALA A 66 -11.50 -20.74 3.98
CA ALA A 66 -10.50 -19.88 4.62
C ALA A 66 -9.27 -20.62 5.18
N ALA A 67 -9.49 -21.76 5.86
CA ALA A 67 -8.40 -22.55 6.43
C ALA A 67 -7.44 -23.06 5.34
N ARG A 68 -7.95 -23.51 4.19
CA ARG A 68 -7.15 -23.98 3.04
C ARG A 68 -6.38 -22.84 2.39
N TRP A 69 -6.97 -21.66 2.27
CA TRP A 69 -6.30 -20.48 1.72
C TRP A 69 -5.20 -19.98 2.66
N LEU A 70 -5.46 -19.94 3.96
CA LEU A 70 -4.45 -19.54 4.95
C LEU A 70 -3.26 -20.52 5.00
N ALA A 71 -3.51 -21.82 4.82
CA ALA A 71 -2.43 -22.81 4.73
C ALA A 71 -1.49 -22.57 3.53
N ARG A 72 -1.99 -21.98 2.44
CA ARG A 72 -1.21 -21.62 1.23
C ARG A 72 -0.77 -20.15 1.18
N ALA A 73 -1.15 -19.36 2.17
CA ALA A 73 -0.85 -17.91 2.20
C ALA A 73 0.65 -17.61 2.18
N HIS A 74 1.50 -18.52 2.66
CA HIS A 74 2.95 -18.36 2.63
C HIS A 74 3.48 -18.22 1.20
N ASP A 75 3.10 -19.12 0.31
CA ASP A 75 3.58 -19.12 -1.09
C ASP A 75 3.14 -17.84 -1.81
N VAL A 76 1.89 -17.42 -1.61
CA VAL A 76 1.35 -16.19 -2.20
C VAL A 76 2.09 -14.96 -1.67
N ARG A 77 2.33 -14.89 -0.35
CA ARG A 77 3.08 -13.78 0.24
C ARG A 77 4.50 -13.71 -0.27
N THR A 78 5.18 -14.86 -0.38
CA THR A 78 6.54 -14.93 -0.91
C THR A 78 6.59 -14.39 -2.34
N ALA A 79 5.65 -14.79 -3.20
CA ALA A 79 5.57 -14.28 -4.57
C ALA A 79 5.30 -12.76 -4.61
N ILE A 80 4.41 -12.25 -3.73
CA ILE A 80 4.14 -10.81 -3.62
C ILE A 80 5.39 -10.07 -3.13
N CYS A 81 6.07 -10.56 -2.08
CA CYS A 81 7.28 -9.94 -1.55
C CYS A 81 8.38 -9.85 -2.62
N SER A 82 8.65 -10.96 -3.34
CA SER A 82 9.64 -10.97 -4.41
C SER A 82 9.33 -9.95 -5.52
N ARG A 83 8.05 -9.83 -5.89
CA ARG A 83 7.62 -8.80 -6.86
C ARG A 83 7.83 -7.39 -6.32
N VAL A 84 7.41 -7.12 -5.10
CA VAL A 84 7.58 -5.80 -4.45
C VAL A 84 9.05 -5.42 -4.35
N GLU A 85 9.92 -6.35 -3.98
CA GLU A 85 11.38 -6.13 -3.90
C GLU A 85 11.96 -5.81 -5.28
N ALA A 86 11.60 -6.57 -6.32
CA ALA A 86 12.05 -6.32 -7.69
C ALA A 86 11.56 -4.96 -8.23
N SER A 87 10.28 -4.65 -8.02
CA SER A 87 9.68 -3.37 -8.42
C SER A 87 10.31 -2.20 -7.67
N ARG A 88 10.58 -2.37 -6.36
CA ARG A 88 11.26 -1.36 -5.55
C ARG A 88 12.69 -1.11 -6.05
N ALA A 89 13.46 -2.17 -6.31
CA ALA A 89 14.81 -2.04 -6.83
C ALA A 89 14.83 -1.34 -8.20
N ALA A 90 13.87 -1.64 -9.08
CA ALA A 90 13.73 -0.97 -10.36
C ALA A 90 13.44 0.53 -10.22
N LEU A 91 12.59 0.92 -9.26
CA LEU A 91 12.25 2.30 -8.96
C LEU A 91 13.45 3.06 -8.35
N ASP A 92 14.10 2.48 -7.35
CA ASP A 92 15.25 3.07 -6.65
C ASP A 92 16.44 3.31 -7.60
N CYS A 93 16.73 2.35 -8.47
CA CYS A 93 17.82 2.46 -9.45
C CYS A 93 17.63 3.66 -10.38
N ARG A 94 16.40 3.99 -10.75
CA ARG A 94 16.12 5.08 -11.70
C ARG A 94 15.98 6.43 -11.02
N LEU A 95 15.21 6.49 -9.94
CA LEU A 95 14.78 7.77 -9.36
C LEU A 95 15.76 8.34 -8.34
N ASN A 96 16.61 7.51 -7.73
CA ASN A 96 17.60 8.01 -6.77
C ASN A 96 18.94 8.46 -7.43
N ALA A 97 19.16 8.11 -8.69
CA ALA A 97 20.44 8.41 -9.36
C ALA A 97 20.66 9.89 -9.74
N GLY A 98 19.57 10.65 -9.94
CA GLY A 98 19.63 12.02 -10.51
C GLY A 98 19.52 13.17 -9.51
N GLY A 99 19.27 12.91 -8.24
CA GLY A 99 19.16 13.92 -7.17
C GLY A 99 17.91 14.83 -7.22
N ALA A 100 17.17 14.84 -8.33
CA ALA A 100 15.94 15.63 -8.47
C ALA A 100 14.69 14.90 -7.93
N THR A 101 14.73 13.59 -7.89
CA THR A 101 13.69 12.71 -7.33
C THR A 101 14.27 11.85 -6.24
N ARG A 102 13.42 11.36 -5.36
CA ARG A 102 13.83 10.46 -4.28
C ARG A 102 12.70 9.48 -3.94
N VAL A 103 13.03 8.20 -3.84
CA VAL A 103 12.13 7.20 -3.27
C VAL A 103 12.33 7.18 -1.77
N LEU A 104 11.28 7.48 -1.01
CA LEU A 104 11.37 7.51 0.46
C LEU A 104 11.52 6.10 1.02
N PRO A 105 12.27 5.93 2.14
CA PRO A 105 12.42 4.64 2.79
C PRO A 105 11.05 4.14 3.31
N SER A 106 10.83 2.84 3.23
CA SER A 106 9.66 2.17 3.82
C SER A 106 10.07 0.81 4.37
N GLU A 107 9.50 0.42 5.50
CA GLU A 107 9.78 -0.86 6.16
C GLU A 107 8.82 -1.96 5.75
N GLY A 108 7.82 -1.65 4.92
CA GLY A 108 6.83 -2.63 4.47
C GLY A 108 5.76 -2.06 3.56
N GLY A 109 4.78 -2.90 3.24
CA GLY A 109 3.72 -2.55 2.29
C GLY A 109 4.12 -2.79 0.84
N TRP A 110 3.23 -2.44 -0.05
CA TRP A 110 3.39 -2.60 -1.51
C TRP A 110 3.20 -1.29 -2.27
N SER A 111 3.39 -0.19 -1.58
CA SER A 111 3.40 1.13 -2.17
C SER A 111 4.73 1.80 -1.88
N ALA A 112 5.24 2.57 -2.82
CA ALA A 112 6.39 3.44 -2.64
C ALA A 112 5.94 4.91 -2.68
N ILE A 113 6.59 5.74 -1.89
CA ILE A 113 6.41 7.18 -1.91
C ILE A 113 7.59 7.79 -2.67
N VAL A 114 7.31 8.50 -3.72
CA VAL A 114 8.28 9.18 -4.57
C VAL A 114 8.18 10.67 -4.33
N GLN A 115 9.24 11.28 -3.87
CA GLN A 115 9.38 12.72 -3.79
C GLN A 115 9.83 13.26 -5.15
N VAL A 116 9.11 14.26 -5.67
CA VAL A 116 9.38 14.95 -6.93
C VAL A 116 9.64 16.43 -6.67
N PRO A 117 10.25 17.17 -7.61
CA PRO A 117 10.42 18.62 -7.47
C PRO A 117 9.08 19.36 -7.40
N ARG A 118 9.02 20.40 -6.60
CA ARG A 118 7.84 21.30 -6.44
C ARG A 118 7.69 22.28 -7.62
N VAL A 119 7.79 21.77 -8.84
CA VAL A 119 7.63 22.58 -10.06
C VAL A 119 6.18 22.63 -10.52
N HIS A 120 5.39 21.64 -10.10
CA HIS A 120 3.96 21.49 -10.33
C HIS A 120 3.29 20.93 -9.07
N SER A 121 1.97 21.07 -9.00
CA SER A 121 1.17 20.38 -7.98
C SER A 121 1.21 18.87 -8.17
N GLU A 122 0.91 18.10 -7.13
CA GLU A 122 0.85 16.64 -7.20
C GLU A 122 -0.22 16.15 -8.20
N GLU A 123 -1.33 16.90 -8.30
CA GLU A 123 -2.38 16.63 -9.26
C GLU A 123 -1.89 16.84 -10.71
N GLU A 124 -1.20 17.94 -10.98
CA GLU A 124 -0.62 18.19 -12.31
C GLU A 124 0.40 17.13 -12.69
N TRP A 125 1.25 16.68 -11.75
CA TRP A 125 2.15 15.56 -11.95
C TRP A 125 1.39 14.30 -12.37
N ALA A 126 0.36 13.91 -11.60
CA ALA A 126 -0.43 12.71 -11.87
C ALA A 126 -1.16 12.79 -13.22
N LEU A 127 -1.78 13.93 -13.53
CA LEU A 127 -2.51 14.13 -14.80
C LEU A 127 -1.58 14.15 -16.01
N GLN A 128 -0.38 14.74 -15.90
CA GLN A 128 0.57 14.76 -17.00
C GLN A 128 1.21 13.38 -17.24
N LEU A 129 1.53 12.63 -16.18
CA LEU A 129 1.99 11.25 -16.30
C LEU A 129 0.94 10.38 -16.99
N LEU A 130 -0.32 10.54 -16.60
CA LEU A 130 -1.41 9.79 -17.21
C LEU A 130 -1.62 10.19 -18.68
N SER A 131 -1.72 11.48 -18.99
CA SER A 131 -2.08 11.94 -20.32
C SER A 131 -0.98 11.78 -21.35
N ARG A 132 0.29 11.94 -20.96
CA ARG A 132 1.43 11.88 -21.89
C ARG A 132 2.08 10.51 -21.98
N HIS A 133 2.07 9.75 -20.87
CA HIS A 133 2.82 8.48 -20.77
C HIS A 133 1.92 7.28 -20.46
N GLY A 134 0.61 7.48 -20.20
CA GLY A 134 -0.29 6.40 -19.77
C GLY A 134 0.04 5.83 -18.38
N VAL A 135 0.77 6.57 -17.56
CA VAL A 135 1.23 6.14 -16.24
C VAL A 135 0.30 6.69 -15.15
N LEU A 136 -0.39 5.79 -14.45
CA LEU A 136 -1.28 6.13 -13.35
C LEU A 136 -0.51 6.08 -12.03
N VAL A 137 -0.43 7.21 -11.35
CA VAL A 137 0.08 7.34 -9.97
C VAL A 137 -0.97 8.06 -9.12
N GLN A 138 -0.84 7.96 -7.80
CA GLN A 138 -1.73 8.69 -6.90
C GLN A 138 -0.99 9.89 -6.33
N PRO A 139 -1.62 11.08 -6.30
CA PRO A 139 -1.03 12.26 -5.67
C PRO A 139 -0.98 12.09 -4.14
N GLY A 140 0.05 12.64 -3.52
CA GLY A 140 0.29 12.47 -2.08
C GLY A 140 -0.80 13.04 -1.18
N TYR A 141 -1.48 14.10 -1.62
CA TYR A 141 -2.55 14.71 -0.85
C TYR A 141 -3.75 13.79 -0.57
N PHE A 142 -3.91 12.68 -1.30
CA PHE A 142 -4.89 11.64 -0.97
C PHE A 142 -4.61 10.95 0.37
N TYR A 143 -3.41 11.09 0.90
CA TYR A 143 -2.90 10.39 2.08
C TYR A 143 -2.57 11.31 3.25
N ASP A 144 -2.98 12.57 3.20
CA ASP A 144 -2.75 13.57 4.25
C ASP A 144 -1.30 13.70 4.70
N PHE A 145 -0.34 13.58 3.78
CA PHE A 145 1.06 13.80 4.11
C PHE A 145 1.31 15.23 4.56
N SER A 146 2.19 15.40 5.56
CA SER A 146 2.58 16.72 6.09
C SER A 146 3.45 17.53 5.15
N THR A 147 3.95 16.92 4.06
CA THR A 147 4.79 17.55 3.03
C THR A 147 4.18 17.35 1.66
N GLU A 148 4.40 18.30 0.78
CA GLU A 148 3.94 18.29 -0.61
C GLU A 148 4.99 17.69 -1.57
N ALA A 149 4.59 17.54 -2.83
CA ALA A 149 5.36 17.01 -3.93
C ALA A 149 5.71 15.52 -3.76
N LEU A 150 4.72 14.75 -3.33
CA LEU A 150 4.78 13.32 -3.15
C LEU A 150 3.84 12.61 -4.13
N LEU A 151 4.31 11.53 -4.72
CA LEU A 151 3.52 10.61 -5.53
C LEU A 151 3.54 9.24 -4.88
N VAL A 152 2.40 8.55 -4.87
CA VAL A 152 2.30 7.19 -4.36
C VAL A 152 2.18 6.22 -5.52
N VAL A 153 3.10 5.26 -5.58
CA VAL A 153 3.27 4.29 -6.66
C VAL A 153 3.02 2.88 -6.13
N SER A 154 2.24 2.09 -6.85
CA SER A 154 2.05 0.67 -6.54
C SER A 154 3.27 -0.16 -6.98
N LEU A 155 3.79 -0.98 -6.08
CA LEU A 155 4.86 -1.95 -6.37
C LEU A 155 4.34 -3.33 -6.80
N LEU A 156 3.02 -3.48 -6.95
CA LEU A 156 2.38 -4.72 -7.40
C LEU A 156 2.35 -4.87 -8.92
N ALA A 157 2.56 -3.77 -9.66
CA ALA A 157 2.76 -3.84 -11.11
C ALA A 157 4.01 -4.66 -11.47
N ALA A 158 4.12 -5.09 -12.71
CA ALA A 158 5.31 -5.79 -13.16
C ALA A 158 6.56 -4.88 -13.03
N PRO A 159 7.73 -5.42 -12.65
CA PRO A 159 8.93 -4.59 -12.46
C PRO A 159 9.31 -3.76 -13.68
N GLU A 160 9.06 -4.28 -14.88
CA GLU A 160 9.24 -3.57 -16.16
C GLU A 160 8.29 -2.38 -16.31
N ASP A 161 7.04 -2.51 -15.87
CA ASP A 161 6.07 -1.42 -15.91
C ASP A 161 6.44 -0.33 -14.89
N VAL A 162 6.88 -0.73 -13.68
CA VAL A 162 7.38 0.20 -12.67
C VAL A 162 8.62 0.94 -13.17
N ALA A 163 9.50 0.24 -13.86
CA ALA A 163 10.68 0.82 -14.49
C ALA A 163 10.30 1.86 -15.55
N SER A 164 9.38 1.51 -16.45
CA SER A 164 8.87 2.41 -17.48
C SER A 164 8.18 3.63 -16.88
N GLY A 165 7.41 3.44 -15.81
CA GLY A 165 6.79 4.53 -15.05
C GLY A 165 7.80 5.49 -14.44
N ALA A 166 8.92 4.96 -13.88
CA ALA A 166 10.01 5.78 -13.37
C ALA A 166 10.70 6.58 -14.48
N ASP A 167 10.92 5.97 -15.64
CA ASP A 167 11.49 6.65 -16.82
C ASP A 167 10.56 7.79 -17.31
N ALA A 168 9.24 7.59 -17.26
CA ALA A 168 8.25 8.62 -17.56
C ALA A 168 8.32 9.83 -16.59
N VAL A 169 8.53 9.59 -15.30
CA VAL A 169 8.74 10.66 -14.31
C VAL A 169 9.98 11.48 -14.66
N LEU A 170 11.08 10.82 -15.03
CA LEU A 170 12.33 11.50 -15.42
C LEU A 170 12.20 12.27 -16.73
N ASP A 171 11.44 11.74 -17.69
CA ASP A 171 11.22 12.41 -18.96
C ASP A 171 10.36 13.67 -18.79
N LEU A 172 9.32 13.58 -17.98
CA LEU A 172 8.48 14.73 -17.64
C LEU A 172 9.29 15.84 -16.93
N LEU A 173 10.24 15.47 -16.05
CA LEU A 173 11.17 16.40 -15.42
C LEU A 173 12.02 17.17 -16.43
N LYS A 174 12.52 16.52 -17.48
CA LYS A 174 13.33 17.19 -18.53
C LYS A 174 12.49 18.23 -19.27
N THR A 175 11.23 17.91 -19.55
CA THR A 175 10.30 18.83 -20.20
C THR A 175 10.08 20.09 -19.37
N PHE A 176 9.87 19.96 -18.07
CA PHE A 176 9.71 21.10 -17.15
C PHE A 176 10.97 21.96 -16.99
N SER A 177 12.15 21.34 -17.06
CA SER A 177 13.42 22.07 -17.00
C SER A 177 13.69 22.89 -18.27
N PHE A 178 13.13 22.48 -19.39
CA PHE A 178 13.28 23.17 -20.68
C PHE A 178 12.38 24.41 -20.77
N ASP A 179 11.12 24.34 -20.31
CA ASP A 179 10.17 25.46 -20.34
C ASP A 179 10.64 26.68 -19.52
N ARG A 180 11.41 26.46 -18.44
CA ARG A 180 11.95 27.57 -17.64
C ARG A 180 13.10 28.36 -18.31
N ARG A 181 13.74 27.84 -19.36
CA ARG A 181 14.83 28.55 -20.06
C ARG A 181 14.35 29.68 -20.95
N TRP A 182 13.06 29.72 -21.27
CA TRP A 182 12.47 30.71 -22.17
C TRP A 182 11.57 31.75 -21.49
N SER A 183 11.45 31.72 -20.16
CA SER A 183 10.64 32.70 -19.40
C SER A 183 11.46 33.90 -18.91
N ILE A 184 12.64 34.12 -19.42
CA ILE A 184 13.47 35.30 -19.14
C ILE A 184 13.67 36.06 -20.48
N LEU A 185 12.64 36.75 -20.92
CA LEU A 185 12.73 37.90 -21.82
C LEU A 185 11.65 38.90 -21.43
#